data_5943b66449553ffb0bd445e7aeb8a37d
#
_entry.id   5943b66449553ffb0bd445e7aeb8a37d
#
_cell.length_a   1.000
_cell.length_b   1.000
_cell.length_c   1.000
_cell.angle_alpha   90.00
_cell.angle_beta   90.00
_cell.angle_gamma   90.00
#
_symmetry.space_group_name_H-M   'P 1'
#
loop_
_entity.id
_entity.type
_entity.pdbx_description
1 polymer ?
#
loop_
_entity_poly.entity_id
_entity_poly.type
_entity_poly.pdbx_seq_one_letter_code
_entity_poly.pdbx_strand_id
1 'polypeptide(L)'
;MKALFLIFHGFDKANGISKKIHYQVKALKECGVDVRLCYYDITPHGERRLIVDDEVIADFGTGTTSKMWKHVYYAPIIEYARCENIKLVYIRSHHNANPFTLRMVKRLKNIGAKVIMEIPTYPYDQEYVSRSMKFYLMIDRCFRRLLAKKLDG
;
A
#
# COMPACT_ATOMS: atom_id res chain seq x y z
N MET A 1 8.52 -11.33 14.78
CA MET A 1 8.38 -9.89 14.43
C MET A 1 7.08 -9.75 13.67
N LYS A 2 6.20 -8.77 14.06
CA LYS A 2 4.97 -8.49 13.33
C LYS A 2 5.26 -7.53 12.16
N ALA A 3 4.77 -7.87 10.97
CA ALA A 3 4.94 -7.11 9.74
C ALA A 3 3.62 -6.92 8.99
N LEU A 4 3.48 -5.80 8.30
CA LEU A 4 2.36 -5.49 7.41
C LEU A 4 2.87 -5.41 5.97
N PHE A 5 2.38 -6.28 5.10
CA PHE A 5 2.64 -6.24 3.66
C PHE A 5 1.52 -5.44 2.99
N LEU A 6 1.82 -4.21 2.56
CA LEU A 6 0.85 -3.25 2.04
C LEU A 6 0.93 -3.15 0.52
N ILE A 7 -0.19 -3.36 -0.15
CA ILE A 7 -0.36 -3.13 -1.58
C ILE A 7 -1.51 -2.15 -1.85
N PHE A 8 -1.36 -1.31 -2.88
CA PHE A 8 -2.34 -0.26 -3.22
C PHE A 8 -3.31 -0.66 -4.34
N HIS A 9 -3.38 -1.92 -4.68
CA HIS A 9 -4.32 -2.47 -5.66
C HIS A 9 -5.11 -3.64 -5.09
N GLY A 10 -6.11 -4.11 -5.84
CA GLY A 10 -6.89 -5.28 -5.47
C GLY A 10 -6.04 -6.55 -5.44
N PHE A 11 -6.47 -7.50 -4.63
CA PHE A 11 -5.84 -8.81 -4.52
C PHE A 11 -6.77 -9.86 -5.12
N ASP A 12 -6.38 -10.39 -6.28
CA ASP A 12 -7.10 -11.45 -6.98
C ASP A 12 -6.19 -12.68 -7.16
N LYS A 13 -6.54 -13.79 -6.52
CA LYS A 13 -5.76 -15.03 -6.55
C LYS A 13 -5.56 -15.59 -7.97
N ALA A 14 -6.40 -15.23 -8.94
CA ALA A 14 -6.25 -15.63 -10.34
C ALA A 14 -5.15 -14.81 -11.07
N ASN A 15 -4.83 -13.63 -10.59
CA ASN A 15 -3.85 -12.74 -11.21
C ASN A 15 -2.40 -13.14 -10.85
N GLY A 16 -1.50 -13.15 -11.83
CA GLY A 16 -0.09 -13.50 -11.65
C GLY A 16 0.66 -12.61 -10.65
N ILE A 17 0.35 -11.31 -10.59
CA ILE A 17 0.94 -10.38 -9.62
C ILE A 17 0.50 -10.76 -8.20
N SER A 18 -0.79 -11.03 -8.01
CA SER A 18 -1.33 -11.44 -6.71
C SER A 18 -0.78 -12.81 -6.27
N LYS A 19 -0.58 -13.74 -7.19
CA LYS A 19 0.10 -15.01 -6.90
C LYS A 19 1.53 -14.78 -6.39
N LYS A 20 2.29 -13.91 -7.05
CA LYS A 20 3.64 -13.56 -6.59
C LYS A 20 3.61 -12.98 -5.17
N ILE A 21 2.70 -12.05 -4.88
CA ILE A 21 2.54 -11.46 -3.56
C ILE A 21 2.15 -12.53 -2.53
N HIS A 22 1.21 -13.41 -2.87
CA HIS A 22 0.82 -14.52 -2.01
C HIS A 22 2.02 -15.39 -1.61
N TYR A 23 2.86 -15.76 -2.58
CA TYR A 23 4.06 -16.55 -2.29
C TYR A 23 5.11 -15.78 -1.49
N GLN A 24 5.26 -14.47 -1.70
CA GLN A 24 6.12 -13.63 -0.87
C GLN A 24 5.66 -13.59 0.59
N VAL A 25 4.35 -13.38 0.82
CA VAL A 25 3.75 -13.39 2.15
C VAL A 25 3.90 -14.78 2.80
N LYS A 26 3.63 -15.85 2.04
CA LYS A 26 3.80 -17.23 2.52
C LYS A 26 5.25 -17.51 2.94
N ALA A 27 6.22 -17.16 2.11
CA ALA A 27 7.63 -17.35 2.39
C ALA A 27 8.08 -16.59 3.66
N LEU A 28 7.59 -15.35 3.85
CA LEU A 28 7.85 -14.59 5.07
C LEU A 28 7.28 -15.30 6.32
N LYS A 29 6.07 -15.87 6.22
CA LYS A 29 5.46 -16.66 7.31
C LYS A 29 6.28 -17.91 7.62
N GLU A 30 6.75 -18.62 6.59
CA GLU A 30 7.63 -19.79 6.74
C GLU A 30 8.98 -19.43 7.37
N CYS A 31 9.49 -18.21 7.17
CA CYS A 31 10.67 -17.68 7.85
C CYS A 31 10.39 -17.17 9.29
N GLY A 32 9.21 -17.43 9.85
CA GLY A 32 8.86 -17.05 11.22
C GLY A 32 8.45 -15.57 11.40
N VAL A 33 8.15 -14.86 10.31
CA VAL A 33 7.60 -13.50 10.38
C VAL A 33 6.08 -13.57 10.48
N ASP A 34 5.49 -12.98 11.52
CA ASP A 34 4.05 -12.77 11.62
C ASP A 34 3.64 -11.63 10.68
N VAL A 35 3.44 -11.97 9.40
CA VAL A 35 3.13 -11.01 8.35
C VAL A 35 1.64 -11.04 8.00
N ARG A 36 1.03 -9.85 7.95
CA ARG A 36 -0.34 -9.61 7.54
C ARG A 36 -0.37 -8.93 6.17
N LEU A 37 -1.29 -9.35 5.29
CA LEU A 37 -1.46 -8.76 3.96
C LEU A 37 -2.55 -7.69 3.99
N CYS A 38 -2.19 -6.45 3.67
CA CYS A 38 -3.11 -5.32 3.56
C CYS A 38 -3.29 -4.92 2.09
N TYR A 39 -4.53 -4.90 1.61
CA TYR A 39 -4.86 -4.58 0.23
C TYR A 39 -6.19 -3.83 0.10
N TYR A 40 -6.38 -3.19 -1.07
CA TYR A 40 -7.66 -2.58 -1.42
C TYR A 40 -8.50 -3.55 -2.23
N ASP A 41 -9.78 -3.63 -1.90
CA ASP A 41 -10.75 -4.43 -2.63
C ASP A 41 -11.89 -3.58 -3.16
N ILE A 42 -12.57 -4.09 -4.19
CA ILE A 42 -13.77 -3.49 -4.76
C ILE A 42 -14.83 -4.58 -4.83
N THR A 43 -15.89 -4.41 -4.06
CA THR A 43 -17.01 -5.36 -4.06
C THR A 43 -17.75 -5.35 -5.40
N PRO A 44 -18.56 -6.38 -5.72
CA PRO A 44 -19.43 -6.39 -6.90
C PRO A 44 -20.36 -5.18 -6.98
N HIS A 45 -20.72 -4.57 -5.84
CA HIS A 45 -21.54 -3.36 -5.76
C HIS A 45 -20.73 -2.05 -5.91
N GLY A 46 -19.42 -2.16 -6.13
CA GLY A 46 -18.53 -1.01 -6.34
C GLY A 46 -18.05 -0.32 -5.07
N GLU A 47 -18.28 -0.89 -3.90
CA GLU A 47 -17.75 -0.39 -2.62
C GLU A 47 -16.24 -0.66 -2.57
N ARG A 48 -15.50 0.31 -2.08
CA ARG A 48 -14.04 0.21 -1.91
C ARG A 48 -13.71 -0.01 -0.46
N ARG A 49 -12.99 -1.08 -0.19
CA ARG A 49 -12.62 -1.50 1.15
C ARG A 49 -11.12 -1.65 1.29
N LEU A 50 -10.62 -1.41 2.48
CA LEU A 50 -9.27 -1.76 2.90
C LEU A 50 -9.35 -3.00 3.78
N ILE A 51 -8.64 -4.03 3.39
CA ILE A 51 -8.71 -5.37 4.00
C ILE A 51 -7.33 -5.76 4.52
N VAL A 52 -7.29 -6.39 5.68
CA VAL A 52 -6.09 -7.05 6.22
C VAL A 52 -6.44 -8.51 6.53
N ASP A 53 -5.80 -9.46 5.84
CA ASP A 53 -6.02 -10.91 6.00
C ASP A 53 -7.52 -11.28 6.08
N ASP A 54 -8.33 -10.80 5.13
CA ASP A 54 -9.78 -11.02 5.01
C ASP A 54 -10.66 -10.20 5.99
N GLU A 55 -10.09 -9.39 6.90
CA GLU A 55 -10.81 -8.48 7.77
C GLU A 55 -10.90 -7.07 7.16
N VAL A 56 -12.10 -6.49 7.11
CA VAL A 56 -12.31 -5.12 6.62
C VAL A 56 -11.94 -4.13 7.71
N ILE A 57 -10.86 -3.37 7.52
CA ILE A 57 -10.42 -2.33 8.47
C ILE A 57 -10.91 -0.92 8.11
N ALA A 58 -11.38 -0.72 6.88
CA ALA A 58 -12.06 0.51 6.46
C ALA A 58 -12.95 0.25 5.25
N ASP A 59 -14.11 0.93 5.22
CA ASP A 59 -15.01 1.00 4.07
C ASP A 59 -15.10 2.45 3.60
N PHE A 60 -14.79 2.69 2.33
CA PHE A 60 -14.83 4.02 1.70
C PHE A 60 -16.11 4.28 0.93
N GLY A 61 -17.01 3.28 0.87
CA GLY A 61 -18.26 3.33 0.11
C GLY A 61 -18.04 3.28 -1.42
N THR A 62 -18.99 3.85 -2.14
CA THR A 62 -19.04 3.85 -3.61
C THR A 62 -18.75 5.22 -4.20
N GLY A 63 -18.64 5.28 -5.55
CA GLY A 63 -18.57 6.54 -6.30
C GLY A 63 -17.17 7.12 -6.45
N THR A 64 -17.13 8.39 -6.88
CA THR A 64 -15.88 9.10 -7.20
C THR A 64 -15.10 9.52 -5.96
N THR A 65 -15.79 9.86 -4.88
CA THR A 65 -15.18 10.24 -3.59
C THR A 65 -14.39 9.09 -2.99
N SER A 66 -14.92 7.86 -3.05
CA SER A 66 -14.23 6.67 -2.56
C SER A 66 -12.93 6.36 -3.33
N LYS A 67 -12.86 6.73 -4.63
CA LYS A 67 -11.62 6.66 -5.42
C LYS A 67 -10.54 7.60 -4.90
N MET A 68 -10.92 8.80 -4.45
CA MET A 68 -9.98 9.76 -3.87
C MET A 68 -9.48 9.31 -2.49
N TRP A 69 -10.38 8.85 -1.62
CA TRP A 69 -10.03 8.42 -0.26
C TRP A 69 -8.94 7.35 -0.26
N LYS A 70 -8.97 6.42 -1.18
CA LYS A 70 -7.94 5.40 -1.38
C LYS A 70 -6.51 6.00 -1.49
N HIS A 71 -6.36 7.21 -2.04
CA HIS A 71 -5.05 7.83 -2.29
C HIS A 71 -4.64 8.87 -1.25
N VAL A 72 -5.55 9.27 -0.38
CA VAL A 72 -5.29 10.37 0.57
C VAL A 72 -5.52 9.98 2.03
N TYR A 73 -6.32 8.96 2.31
CA TYR A 73 -6.73 8.58 3.66
C TYR A 73 -6.10 7.28 4.12
N TYR A 74 -4.99 7.39 4.83
CA TYR A 74 -4.21 6.26 5.34
C TYR A 74 -4.33 6.06 6.86
N ALA A 75 -5.26 6.76 7.52
CA ALA A 75 -5.46 6.64 8.97
C ALA A 75 -5.76 5.21 9.41
N PRO A 76 -6.61 4.41 8.72
CA PRO A 76 -6.86 3.03 9.11
C PRO A 76 -5.62 2.15 9.11
N ILE A 77 -4.70 2.34 8.14
CA ILE A 77 -3.43 1.61 8.07
C ILE A 77 -2.56 1.92 9.29
N ILE A 78 -2.46 3.21 9.64
CA ILE A 78 -1.64 3.68 10.76
C ILE A 78 -2.22 3.17 12.09
N GLU A 79 -3.54 3.23 12.23
CA GLU A 79 -4.23 2.77 13.43
C GLU A 79 -4.09 1.25 13.60
N TYR A 80 -4.30 0.48 12.53
CA TYR A 80 -4.07 -0.96 12.55
C TYR A 80 -2.62 -1.28 12.94
N ALA A 81 -1.65 -0.61 12.33
CA ALA A 81 -0.23 -0.81 12.63
C ALA A 81 0.10 -0.49 14.09
N ARG A 82 -0.54 0.53 14.67
CA ARG A 82 -0.39 0.90 16.07
C ARG A 82 -1.00 -0.14 17.01
N CYS A 83 -2.26 -0.55 16.76
CA CYS A 83 -2.99 -1.51 17.61
C CYS A 83 -2.33 -2.88 17.60
N GLU A 84 -1.90 -3.35 16.43
CA GLU A 84 -1.23 -4.64 16.26
C GLU A 84 0.26 -4.62 16.59
N ASN A 85 0.82 -3.47 16.98
CA ASN A 85 2.24 -3.29 17.27
C ASN A 85 3.15 -3.75 16.11
N ILE A 86 2.78 -3.37 14.88
CA ILE A 86 3.55 -3.67 13.66
C ILE A 86 4.93 -3.02 13.75
N LYS A 87 5.97 -3.79 13.49
CA LYS A 87 7.37 -3.34 13.54
C LYS A 87 7.98 -3.11 12.16
N LEU A 88 7.40 -3.68 11.13
CA LEU A 88 7.83 -3.52 9.75
C LEU A 88 6.61 -3.32 8.85
N VAL A 89 6.62 -2.26 8.04
CA VAL A 89 5.66 -2.08 6.96
C VAL A 89 6.41 -2.21 5.64
N TYR A 90 6.07 -3.27 4.90
CA TYR A 90 6.60 -3.53 3.57
C TYR A 90 5.59 -3.04 2.54
N ILE A 91 5.91 -1.97 1.83
CA ILE A 91 5.06 -1.37 0.81
C ILE A 91 5.51 -1.87 -0.57
N ARG A 92 4.60 -2.51 -1.30
CA ARG A 92 4.82 -2.81 -2.71
C ARG A 92 4.00 -1.87 -3.56
N SER A 93 4.64 -0.89 -4.17
CA SER A 93 3.97 0.12 -4.96
C SER A 93 4.90 0.79 -5.95
N HIS A 94 4.32 1.29 -7.04
CA HIS A 94 4.91 2.25 -7.95
C HIS A 94 3.99 3.49 -8.01
N HIS A 95 4.47 4.62 -8.52
CA HIS A 95 3.73 5.87 -8.72
C HIS A 95 2.83 6.35 -7.57
N ASN A 96 3.19 6.08 -6.34
CA ASN A 96 2.38 6.46 -5.19
C ASN A 96 3.07 7.46 -4.25
N ALA A 97 4.13 8.12 -4.72
CA ALA A 97 4.77 9.17 -3.97
C ALA A 97 3.94 10.46 -4.06
N ASN A 98 3.37 10.86 -2.93
CA ASN A 98 2.55 12.06 -2.77
C ASN A 98 2.65 12.56 -1.32
N PRO A 99 2.15 13.78 -0.99
CA PRO A 99 2.21 14.32 0.37
C PRO A 99 1.56 13.43 1.43
N PHE A 100 0.49 12.71 1.06
CA PHE A 100 -0.24 11.84 2.00
C PHE A 100 0.56 10.57 2.30
N THR A 101 1.21 9.99 1.30
CA THR A 101 2.12 8.85 1.50
C THR A 101 3.33 9.24 2.36
N LEU A 102 3.90 10.42 2.13
CA LEU A 102 4.96 10.96 2.99
C LEU A 102 4.51 11.10 4.45
N ARG A 103 3.28 11.60 4.66
CA ARG A 103 2.69 11.73 5.99
C ARG A 103 2.43 10.36 6.63
N MET A 104 1.94 9.39 5.85
CA MET A 104 1.74 8.01 6.30
C MET A 104 3.06 7.41 6.78
N VAL A 105 4.11 7.45 5.97
CA VAL A 105 5.45 6.94 6.32
C VAL A 105 5.96 7.60 7.61
N LYS A 106 5.87 8.94 7.72
CA LYS A 106 6.26 9.65 8.93
C LYS A 106 5.49 9.15 10.16
N ARG A 107 4.18 8.94 10.06
CA ARG A 107 3.35 8.49 11.18
C ARG A 107 3.64 7.04 11.57
N LEU A 108 3.87 6.17 10.59
CA LEU A 108 4.28 4.77 10.84
C LEU A 108 5.64 4.72 11.57
N LYS A 109 6.60 5.54 11.15
CA LYS A 109 7.90 5.64 11.86
C LYS A 109 7.76 6.19 13.27
N ASN A 110 6.86 7.14 13.51
CA ASN A 110 6.61 7.70 14.83
C ASN A 110 6.02 6.67 15.83
N ILE A 111 5.32 5.64 15.35
CA ILE A 111 4.85 4.53 16.19
C ILE A 111 5.87 3.39 16.30
N GLY A 112 7.10 3.59 15.81
CA GLY A 112 8.23 2.66 15.93
C GLY A 112 8.29 1.58 14.84
N ALA A 113 7.53 1.70 13.75
CA ALA A 113 7.63 0.79 12.62
C ALA A 113 8.73 1.24 11.65
N LYS A 114 9.53 0.30 11.16
CA LYS A 114 10.37 0.51 9.97
C LYS A 114 9.50 0.43 8.71
N VAL A 115 9.81 1.26 7.72
CA VAL A 115 9.03 1.31 6.46
C VAL A 115 9.98 1.13 5.30
N ILE A 116 9.79 0.06 4.54
CA ILE A 116 10.52 -0.22 3.30
C ILE A 116 9.55 -0.24 2.11
N MET A 117 10.06 0.07 0.92
CA MET A 117 9.24 0.09 -0.29
C MET A 117 9.92 -0.65 -1.44
N GLU A 118 9.23 -1.64 -1.99
CA GLU A 118 9.59 -2.29 -3.25
C GLU A 118 8.91 -1.57 -4.42
N ILE A 119 9.70 -1.18 -5.42
CA ILE A 119 9.20 -0.74 -6.72
C ILE A 119 9.33 -1.93 -7.69
N PRO A 120 8.22 -2.61 -8.05
CA PRO A 120 8.28 -3.89 -8.77
C PRO A 120 8.77 -3.77 -10.21
N THR A 121 8.64 -2.60 -10.82
CA THR A 121 9.07 -2.32 -12.18
C THR A 121 9.68 -0.92 -12.23
N TYR A 122 10.90 -0.79 -12.76
CA TYR A 122 11.55 0.50 -12.93
C TYR A 122 12.39 0.48 -14.22
N PRO A 123 12.31 1.51 -15.07
CA PRO A 123 11.42 2.67 -15.00
C PRO A 123 9.98 2.32 -15.42
N TYR A 124 9.00 2.80 -14.67
CA TYR A 124 7.56 2.57 -14.94
C TYR A 124 6.87 3.72 -15.69
N ASP A 125 7.62 4.75 -16.05
CA ASP A 125 7.09 5.97 -16.66
C ASP A 125 6.43 5.72 -18.04
N GLN A 126 6.79 4.64 -18.72
CA GLN A 126 6.26 4.27 -20.04
C GLN A 126 4.91 3.51 -19.97
N GLU A 127 4.53 3.02 -18.79
CA GLU A 127 3.26 2.27 -18.60
C GLU A 127 2.02 3.19 -18.54
N TYR A 128 2.23 4.52 -18.56
CA TYR A 128 1.19 5.52 -18.35
C TYR A 128 0.61 6.04 -19.66
N VAL A 129 -0.54 5.48 -20.06
CA VAL A 129 -1.20 5.81 -21.33
C VAL A 129 -2.28 6.88 -21.14
N SER A 130 -3.03 6.90 -20.04
CA SER A 130 -4.15 7.84 -19.85
C SER A 130 -3.71 9.20 -19.28
N ARG A 131 -4.50 10.26 -19.55
CA ARG A 131 -4.25 11.62 -19.03
C ARG A 131 -4.26 11.67 -17.50
N SER A 132 -5.17 10.95 -16.86
CA SER A 132 -5.22 10.87 -15.38
C SER A 132 -3.98 10.20 -14.80
N MET A 133 -3.51 9.12 -15.42
CA MET A 133 -2.28 8.45 -14.99
C MET A 133 -1.06 9.36 -15.12
N LYS A 134 -0.96 10.14 -16.19
CA LYS A 134 0.12 11.13 -16.38
C LYS A 134 0.13 12.20 -15.28
N PHE A 135 -1.03 12.62 -14.81
CA PHE A 135 -1.13 13.55 -13.68
C PHE A 135 -0.62 12.93 -12.37
N TYR A 136 -1.01 11.69 -12.07
CA TYR A 136 -0.45 10.98 -10.90
C TYR A 136 1.06 10.78 -11.01
N LEU A 137 1.57 10.46 -12.19
CA LEU A 137 3.01 10.32 -12.44
C LEU A 137 3.76 11.65 -12.21
N MET A 138 3.18 12.78 -12.62
CA MET A 138 3.76 14.10 -12.38
C MET A 138 3.91 14.37 -10.88
N ILE A 139 2.86 14.11 -10.09
CA ILE A 139 2.92 14.22 -8.62
C ILE A 139 4.00 13.29 -8.07
N ASP A 140 3.99 12.02 -8.49
CA ASP A 140 4.96 11.04 -8.03
C ASP A 140 6.40 11.48 -8.31
N ARG A 141 6.69 12.01 -9.49
CA ARG A 141 8.02 12.54 -9.85
C ARG A 141 8.49 13.66 -8.91
N CYS A 142 7.57 14.53 -8.47
CA CYS A 142 7.89 15.60 -7.52
C CYS A 142 8.26 15.06 -6.13
N PHE A 143 7.61 13.98 -5.69
CA PHE A 143 7.70 13.50 -4.32
C PHE A 143 8.55 12.22 -4.15
N ARG A 144 8.85 11.46 -5.21
CA ARG A 144 9.55 10.16 -5.11
C ARG A 144 10.92 10.25 -4.43
N ARG A 145 11.70 11.30 -4.72
CA ARG A 145 13.01 11.51 -4.07
C ARG A 145 12.86 11.80 -2.59
N LEU A 146 11.84 12.58 -2.20
CA LEU A 146 11.55 12.89 -0.81
C LEU A 146 11.05 11.64 -0.07
N LEU A 147 10.22 10.83 -0.72
CA LEU A 147 9.75 9.57 -0.17
C LEU A 147 10.91 8.61 0.06
N ALA A 148 11.75 8.38 -0.95
CA ALA A 148 12.91 7.51 -0.85
C ALA A 148 13.83 7.87 0.34
N LYS A 149 14.07 9.18 0.57
CA LYS A 149 14.88 9.65 1.72
C LYS A 149 14.23 9.39 3.09
N LYS A 150 12.91 9.13 3.15
CA LYS A 150 12.19 8.90 4.41
C LYS A 150 11.99 7.42 4.72
N LEU A 151 12.15 6.56 3.74
CA LEU A 151 12.08 5.12 3.89
C LEU A 151 13.36 4.57 4.58
N ASP A 152 13.24 3.37 5.10
CA ASP A 152 14.37 2.65 5.73
C ASP A 152 15.01 1.67 4.76
N GLY A 153 14.48 1.58 3.53
CA GLY A 153 14.96 0.76 2.43
C GLY A 153 13.96 0.72 1.27
#